data_2bf6ec1ab2ff190ca34dccc4d593d43e
#
_entry.id   2bf6ec1ab2ff190ca34dccc4d593d43e
#
_cell.length_a   1.000
_cell.length_b   1.000
_cell.length_c   1.000
_cell.angle_alpha   90.00
_cell.angle_beta   90.00
_cell.angle_gamma   90.00
#
_symmetry.space_group_name_H-M   'P 1'
#
loop_
_entity.id
_entity.type
_entity.pdbx_description
1 polymer ?
#
loop_
_entity_poly.entity_id
_entity_poly.type
_entity_poly.pdbx_seq_one_letter_code
_entity_poly.pdbx_strand_id
1 'polypeptide(L)'
;MEASTFKLKTPHITGGRSHIPLAQTEHMTIGLNYYIPGRKNKLHTHPGEDHTFVVMDGQATFYNKDHQPTVLNKGEGIILPEHHYYYFQSTGDRPLALFRVSAKKGTKPKVLRVDSEGNKRTDEEIDFVVVDGETVEGKFWELT
;
A
#
# COMPACT_ATOMS: atom_id res chain seq x y z
N MET A 1 6.37 -7.67 -23.66
CA MET A 1 6.86 -6.79 -22.58
C MET A 1 8.20 -7.28 -22.09
N GLU A 2 9.16 -6.40 -22.01
CA GLU A 2 10.49 -6.74 -21.50
C GLU A 2 10.54 -6.56 -19.97
N ALA A 3 11.56 -7.16 -19.35
CA ALA A 3 11.81 -6.98 -17.92
C ALA A 3 12.16 -5.53 -17.61
N SER A 4 11.72 -5.05 -16.48
CA SER A 4 12.09 -3.73 -15.95
C SER A 4 12.55 -3.85 -14.51
N THR A 5 13.37 -2.91 -14.09
CA THR A 5 13.89 -2.87 -12.72
C THR A 5 13.24 -1.75 -11.94
N PHE A 6 13.26 -1.86 -10.63
CA PHE A 6 12.75 -0.82 -9.73
C PHE A 6 13.64 -0.74 -8.48
N LYS A 7 13.52 0.38 -7.77
CA LYS A 7 14.18 0.57 -6.47
C LYS A 7 13.12 0.83 -5.42
N LEU A 8 13.36 0.34 -4.21
CA LEU A 8 12.54 0.66 -3.05
C LEU A 8 12.95 2.02 -2.51
N LYS A 9 12.43 3.06 -3.14
CA LYS A 9 12.74 4.45 -2.85
C LYS A 9 11.50 5.30 -3.10
N THR A 10 11.24 6.26 -2.22
CA THR A 10 10.12 7.20 -2.37
C THR A 10 10.50 8.56 -1.80
N PRO A 11 9.99 9.66 -2.35
CA PRO A 11 10.15 10.97 -1.70
C PRO A 11 9.64 10.95 -0.27
N HIS A 12 10.36 11.62 0.63
CA HIS A 12 9.88 11.85 2.00
C HIS A 12 8.76 12.90 1.96
N ILE A 13 7.79 12.76 2.88
CA ILE A 13 6.67 13.67 2.99
C ILE A 13 6.59 14.27 4.39
N THR A 14 5.99 15.46 4.51
CA THR A 14 5.85 16.18 5.77
C THR A 14 4.70 15.71 6.66
N GLY A 15 3.84 14.87 6.13
CA GLY A 15 2.68 14.37 6.89
C GLY A 15 1.89 13.39 6.06
N GLY A 16 0.87 12.78 6.68
CA GLY A 16 -0.05 11.94 5.95
C GLY A 16 0.55 10.65 5.41
N ARG A 17 0.28 10.38 4.17
CA ARG A 17 0.69 9.15 3.50
C ARG A 17 0.93 9.39 2.01
N SER A 18 1.75 8.52 1.43
CA SER A 18 1.95 8.50 -0.01
C SER A 18 1.90 7.09 -0.56
N HIS A 19 1.57 6.99 -1.83
CA HIS A 19 1.54 5.76 -2.62
C HIS A 19 2.31 6.02 -3.90
N ILE A 20 3.24 5.16 -4.24
CA ILE A 20 4.02 5.28 -5.47
C ILE A 20 4.00 3.95 -6.23
N PRO A 21 3.64 3.96 -7.53
CA PRO A 21 3.83 2.79 -8.36
C PRO A 21 5.31 2.62 -8.67
N LEU A 22 5.81 1.40 -8.62
CA LEU A 22 7.20 1.06 -8.96
C LEU A 22 7.30 0.35 -10.29
N ALA A 23 6.42 -0.61 -10.54
CA ALA A 23 6.39 -1.40 -11.76
C ALA A 23 5.03 -2.10 -11.91
N GLN A 24 4.69 -2.48 -13.14
CA GLN A 24 3.46 -3.22 -13.38
C GLN A 24 3.57 -4.08 -14.64
N THR A 25 2.77 -5.13 -14.64
CA THR A 25 2.48 -5.96 -15.81
C THR A 25 0.96 -6.02 -15.97
N GLU A 26 0.48 -6.78 -16.94
CA GLU A 26 -0.96 -7.01 -17.11
C GLU A 26 -1.61 -7.61 -15.86
N HIS A 27 -0.89 -8.47 -15.12
CA HIS A 27 -1.44 -9.23 -14.00
C HIS A 27 -0.95 -8.78 -12.63
N MET A 28 0.03 -7.90 -12.56
CA MET A 28 0.70 -7.56 -11.31
C MET A 28 1.04 -6.07 -11.24
N THR A 29 0.84 -5.49 -10.07
CA THR A 29 1.28 -4.12 -9.75
C THR A 29 2.17 -4.16 -8.51
N ILE A 30 3.28 -3.44 -8.56
CA ILE A 30 4.22 -3.32 -7.44
C ILE A 30 4.31 -1.85 -7.05
N GLY A 31 4.22 -1.57 -5.76
CA GLY A 31 4.26 -0.20 -5.26
C GLY A 31 4.86 -0.09 -3.87
N LEU A 32 5.06 1.15 -3.45
CA LEU A 32 5.41 1.52 -2.08
C LEU A 32 4.32 2.38 -1.48
N ASN A 33 3.93 2.02 -0.25
CA ASN A 33 3.09 2.85 0.59
C ASN A 33 3.98 3.41 1.70
N TYR A 34 3.97 4.74 1.86
CA TYR A 34 4.82 5.42 2.84
C TYR A 34 3.94 6.28 3.76
N TYR A 35 3.89 5.92 5.04
CA TYR A 35 2.96 6.50 6.02
C TYR A 35 3.74 7.11 7.18
N ILE A 36 3.46 8.37 7.48
CA ILE A 36 4.01 9.04 8.65
C ILE A 36 3.42 8.39 9.91
N PRO A 37 4.16 8.35 11.04
CA PRO A 37 3.66 7.73 12.27
C PRO A 37 2.25 8.19 12.66
N GLY A 38 1.40 7.23 12.98
CA GLY A 38 0.01 7.46 13.35
C GLY A 38 -0.99 7.49 12.19
N ARG A 39 -0.52 7.67 10.96
CA ARG A 39 -1.42 7.71 9.80
C ARG A 39 -1.95 6.32 9.48
N LYS A 40 -3.23 6.28 9.10
CA LYS A 40 -3.93 5.06 8.70
C LYS A 40 -4.77 5.31 7.44
N ASN A 41 -5.12 4.25 6.74
CA ASN A 41 -6.10 4.28 5.67
C ASN A 41 -7.47 3.80 6.19
N LYS A 42 -8.43 3.69 5.28
CA LYS A 42 -9.81 3.30 5.64
C LYS A 42 -10.07 1.84 5.30
N LEU A 43 -10.99 1.23 6.05
CA LEU A 43 -11.43 -0.15 5.80
C LEU A 43 -11.94 -0.30 4.37
N HIS A 44 -11.40 -1.28 3.65
CA HIS A 44 -11.72 -1.53 2.25
C HIS A 44 -11.34 -2.95 1.85
N THR A 45 -11.71 -3.34 0.65
CA THR A 45 -11.31 -4.60 0.02
C THR A 45 -11.04 -4.39 -1.46
N HIS A 46 -10.33 -5.32 -2.07
CA HIS A 46 -10.01 -5.31 -3.50
C HIS A 46 -10.58 -6.57 -4.15
N PRO A 47 -11.77 -6.47 -4.77
CA PRO A 47 -12.34 -7.61 -5.50
C PRO A 47 -11.47 -7.98 -6.70
N GLY A 48 -11.24 -9.28 -6.90
CA GLY A 48 -10.47 -9.78 -8.05
C GLY A 48 -8.97 -9.60 -7.96
N GLU A 49 -8.45 -9.21 -6.80
CA GLU A 49 -7.01 -9.07 -6.57
C GLU A 49 -6.62 -9.67 -5.23
N ASP A 50 -5.51 -10.39 -5.23
CA ASP A 50 -4.79 -10.73 -4.00
C ASP A 50 -3.71 -9.69 -3.76
N HIS A 51 -3.54 -9.28 -2.51
CA HIS A 51 -2.50 -8.33 -2.12
C HIS A 51 -1.55 -8.97 -1.13
N THR A 52 -0.28 -8.62 -1.22
CA THR A 52 0.68 -8.86 -0.16
C THR A 52 1.41 -7.58 0.18
N PHE A 53 1.75 -7.43 1.46
CA PHE A 53 2.56 -6.33 1.96
C PHE A 53 3.72 -6.89 2.76
N VAL A 54 4.87 -6.26 2.62
CA VAL A 54 6.04 -6.54 3.45
C VAL A 54 6.51 -5.22 4.07
N VAL A 55 6.71 -5.23 5.39
CA VAL A 55 7.25 -4.05 6.09
C VAL A 55 8.73 -3.94 5.81
N MET A 56 9.13 -2.87 5.13
CA MET A 56 10.52 -2.58 4.78
C MET A 56 11.16 -1.64 5.80
N ASP A 57 10.37 -0.84 6.50
CA ASP A 57 10.82 0.05 7.56
C ASP A 57 9.64 0.44 8.44
N GLY A 58 9.90 0.70 9.73
CA GLY A 58 8.86 1.06 10.67
C GLY A 58 8.05 -0.14 11.17
N GLN A 59 6.82 0.12 11.60
CA GLN A 59 5.89 -0.89 12.09
C GLN A 59 4.50 -0.62 11.53
N ALA A 60 3.82 -1.66 11.07
CA ALA A 60 2.43 -1.59 10.64
C ALA A 60 1.56 -2.41 11.57
N THR A 61 0.35 -1.91 11.84
CA THR A 61 -0.71 -2.72 12.42
C THR A 61 -1.83 -2.82 11.40
N PHE A 62 -2.11 -4.04 10.97
CA PHE A 62 -3.22 -4.35 10.06
C PHE A 62 -4.43 -4.75 10.89
N TYR A 63 -5.60 -4.27 10.46
CA TYR A 63 -6.87 -4.56 11.12
C TYR A 63 -7.83 -5.19 10.11
N ASN A 64 -8.56 -6.22 10.54
CA ASN A 64 -9.64 -6.81 9.73
C ASN A 64 -10.96 -6.03 9.93
N LYS A 65 -12.04 -6.51 9.32
CA LYS A 65 -13.36 -5.86 9.44
C LYS A 65 -13.92 -5.80 10.85
N ASP A 66 -13.45 -6.66 11.76
CA ASP A 66 -13.82 -6.67 13.16
C ASP A 66 -12.83 -5.88 14.04
N HIS A 67 -11.95 -5.11 13.39
CA HIS A 67 -10.91 -4.28 14.02
C HIS A 67 -9.90 -5.08 14.86
N GLN A 68 -9.73 -6.36 14.57
CA GLN A 68 -8.72 -7.19 15.23
C GLN A 68 -7.34 -6.87 14.65
N PRO A 69 -6.35 -6.58 15.51
CA PRO A 69 -5.03 -6.16 15.06
C PRO A 69 -4.09 -7.31 14.73
N THR A 70 -3.22 -7.09 13.76
CA THR A 70 -2.03 -7.90 13.48
C THR A 70 -0.86 -6.95 13.34
N VAL A 71 0.11 -7.02 14.26
CA VAL A 71 1.28 -6.15 14.26
C VAL A 71 2.38 -6.79 13.43
N LEU A 72 2.96 -6.01 12.50
CA LEU A 72 4.04 -6.44 11.64
C LEU A 72 5.24 -5.51 11.82
N ASN A 73 6.41 -6.10 12.03
CA ASN A 73 7.67 -5.40 12.12
C ASN A 73 8.49 -5.57 10.84
N LYS A 74 9.61 -4.84 10.74
CA LYS A 74 10.49 -4.91 9.56
C LYS A 74 10.84 -6.36 9.20
N GLY A 75 10.65 -6.70 7.93
CA GLY A 75 10.89 -8.05 7.41
C GLY A 75 9.70 -8.99 7.50
N GLU A 76 8.60 -8.56 8.12
CA GLU A 76 7.37 -9.35 8.22
C GLU A 76 6.34 -8.88 7.18
N GLY A 77 5.49 -9.79 6.75
CA GLY A 77 4.49 -9.52 5.73
C GLY A 77 3.16 -10.18 6.01
N ILE A 78 2.19 -9.80 5.19
CA ILE A 78 0.83 -10.32 5.27
C ILE A 78 0.31 -10.53 3.84
N ILE A 79 -0.42 -11.61 3.62
CA ILE A 79 -1.15 -11.84 2.39
C ILE A 79 -2.64 -11.64 2.65
N LEU A 80 -3.28 -10.87 1.78
CA LEU A 80 -4.69 -10.51 1.87
C LEU A 80 -5.39 -11.03 0.61
N PRO A 81 -6.11 -12.14 0.70
CA PRO A 81 -6.84 -12.67 -0.46
C PRO A 81 -7.96 -11.70 -0.87
N GLU A 82 -8.40 -11.84 -2.12
CA GLU A 82 -9.53 -11.05 -2.63
C GLU A 82 -10.73 -11.10 -1.67
N HIS A 83 -11.49 -10.01 -1.62
CA HIS A 83 -12.66 -9.84 -0.76
C HIS A 83 -12.36 -9.72 0.74
N HIS A 84 -11.10 -9.81 1.18
CA HIS A 84 -10.73 -9.59 2.57
C HIS A 84 -10.73 -8.09 2.88
N TYR A 85 -11.53 -7.66 3.86
CA TYR A 85 -11.58 -6.26 4.31
C TYR A 85 -10.44 -5.99 5.28
N TYR A 86 -9.76 -4.87 5.09
CA TYR A 86 -8.64 -4.47 5.95
C TYR A 86 -8.40 -2.97 5.91
N TYR A 87 -7.70 -2.48 6.89
CA TYR A 87 -6.98 -1.22 6.89
C TYR A 87 -5.70 -1.39 7.70
N PHE A 88 -4.80 -0.45 7.57
CA PHE A 88 -3.57 -0.49 8.36
C PHE A 88 -3.18 0.90 8.84
N GLN A 89 -2.32 0.92 9.85
CA GLN A 89 -1.81 2.13 10.48
C GLN A 89 -0.30 2.01 10.68
N SER A 90 0.40 3.13 10.51
CA SER A 90 1.78 3.27 10.92
C SER A 90 1.82 3.42 12.44
N THR A 91 2.26 2.38 13.14
CA THR A 91 2.17 2.30 14.62
C THR A 91 3.52 2.40 15.32
N GLY A 92 4.62 2.53 14.58
CA GLY A 92 5.94 2.76 15.13
C GLY A 92 6.24 4.26 15.35
N ASP A 93 7.45 4.54 15.79
CA ASP A 93 7.94 5.89 16.05
C ASP A 93 8.63 6.53 14.84
N ARG A 94 8.75 5.79 13.76
CA ARG A 94 9.33 6.24 12.48
C ARG A 94 8.39 5.93 11.32
N PRO A 95 8.56 6.57 10.16
CA PRO A 95 7.69 6.33 9.01
C PRO A 95 7.66 4.85 8.63
N LEU A 96 6.46 4.40 8.24
CA LEU A 96 6.23 3.06 7.74
C LEU A 96 6.44 3.04 6.24
N ALA A 97 7.31 2.16 5.76
CA ALA A 97 7.46 1.85 4.34
C ALA A 97 7.00 0.42 4.09
N LEU A 98 5.95 0.28 3.29
CA LEU A 98 5.39 -1.01 2.89
C LEU A 98 5.67 -1.27 1.41
N PHE A 99 6.27 -2.41 1.12
CA PHE A 99 6.34 -2.96 -0.22
C PHE A 99 5.03 -3.68 -0.51
N ARG A 100 4.35 -3.27 -1.57
CA ARG A 100 3.05 -3.82 -1.94
C ARG A 100 3.12 -4.54 -3.27
N VAL A 101 2.53 -5.73 -3.34
CA VAL A 101 2.30 -6.47 -4.58
C VAL A 101 0.81 -6.75 -4.68
N SER A 102 0.22 -6.40 -5.83
CA SER A 102 -1.16 -6.73 -6.16
C SER A 102 -1.15 -7.68 -7.34
N ALA A 103 -1.76 -8.85 -7.18
CA ALA A 103 -1.90 -9.86 -8.24
C ALA A 103 -3.34 -9.92 -8.69
N LYS A 104 -3.58 -9.62 -9.97
CA LYS A 104 -4.93 -9.65 -10.55
C LYS A 104 -5.29 -11.05 -10.97
N LYS A 105 -6.52 -11.42 -10.69
CA LYS A 105 -7.08 -12.71 -11.09
C LYS A 105 -7.68 -12.59 -12.49
N GLY A 106 -7.06 -13.25 -13.47
CA GLY A 106 -7.54 -13.25 -14.86
C GLY A 106 -7.39 -11.88 -15.53
N THR A 107 -8.42 -11.46 -16.24
CA THR A 107 -8.49 -10.13 -16.85
C THR A 107 -8.73 -9.07 -15.79
N LYS A 108 -8.34 -7.83 -16.13
CA LYS A 108 -8.45 -6.67 -15.27
C LYS A 108 -9.82 -6.54 -14.61
N PRO A 109 -9.90 -6.49 -13.27
CA PRO A 109 -11.18 -6.36 -12.59
C PRO A 109 -11.80 -5.00 -12.88
N LYS A 110 -13.12 -4.94 -13.08
CA LYS A 110 -13.86 -3.71 -13.27
C LYS A 110 -13.92 -2.84 -12.02
N VAL A 111 -13.84 -3.47 -10.86
CA VAL A 111 -13.87 -2.81 -9.56
C VAL A 111 -12.55 -3.09 -8.87
N LEU A 112 -11.76 -2.05 -8.61
CA LEU A 112 -10.44 -2.16 -7.99
C LEU A 112 -10.49 -2.10 -6.48
N ARG A 113 -11.47 -1.39 -5.93
CA ARG A 113 -11.59 -1.18 -4.48
C ARG A 113 -13.04 -0.94 -4.10
N VAL A 114 -13.44 -1.50 -2.96
CA VAL A 114 -14.74 -1.24 -2.32
C VAL A 114 -14.45 -0.83 -0.88
N ASP A 115 -15.01 0.31 -0.45
CA ASP A 115 -14.89 0.74 0.94
C ASP A 115 -15.96 0.13 1.83
N SER A 116 -15.94 0.44 3.13
CA SER A 116 -16.89 -0.10 4.10
C SER A 116 -18.33 0.37 3.90
N GLU A 117 -18.53 1.43 3.11
CA GLU A 117 -19.85 1.98 2.76
C GLU A 117 -20.34 1.49 1.39
N GLY A 118 -19.57 0.62 0.73
CA GLY A 118 -19.89 0.07 -0.58
C GLY A 118 -19.51 0.96 -1.76
N ASN A 119 -18.77 2.06 -1.54
CA ASN A 119 -18.28 2.90 -2.62
C ASN A 119 -17.19 2.17 -3.41
N LYS A 120 -17.29 2.22 -4.74
CA LYS A 120 -16.40 1.50 -5.66
C LYS A 120 -15.45 2.45 -6.36
N ARG A 121 -14.20 2.01 -6.51
CA ARG A 121 -13.19 2.66 -7.31
C ARG A 121 -12.89 1.79 -8.54
N THR A 122 -12.88 2.39 -9.72
CA THR A 122 -12.71 1.70 -11.00
C THR A 122 -11.54 2.19 -11.84
N ASP A 123 -10.89 3.28 -11.43
CA ASP A 123 -9.73 3.83 -12.12
C ASP A 123 -8.50 2.93 -11.95
N GLU A 124 -7.73 2.80 -13.00
CA GLU A 124 -6.71 1.75 -13.15
C GLU A 124 -5.29 2.22 -12.92
N GLU A 125 -5.05 3.52 -13.05
CA GLU A 125 -3.73 4.08 -12.92
C GLU A 125 -3.56 4.67 -11.53
N ILE A 126 -2.48 4.26 -10.87
CA ILE A 126 -2.06 4.85 -9.61
C ILE A 126 -0.80 5.65 -9.88
N ASP A 127 -0.95 6.96 -10.02
CA ASP A 127 0.18 7.87 -10.00
C ASP A 127 0.68 8.08 -8.58
N PHE A 128 1.81 8.77 -8.46
CA PHE A 128 2.30 9.18 -7.15
C PHE A 128 1.25 10.09 -6.48
N VAL A 129 0.77 9.65 -5.32
CA VAL A 129 -0.28 10.34 -4.58
C VAL A 129 0.20 10.65 -3.17
N VAL A 130 0.12 11.92 -2.79
CA VAL A 130 0.36 12.38 -1.40
C VAL A 130 -0.98 12.83 -0.80
N VAL A 131 -1.30 12.32 0.37
CA VAL A 131 -2.52 12.66 1.11
C VAL A 131 -2.15 13.34 2.41
N ASP A 132 -2.62 14.56 2.60
CA ASP A 132 -2.41 15.39 3.81
C ASP A 132 -0.94 15.70 4.12
N GLY A 133 -0.16 15.94 3.09
CA GLY A 133 1.25 16.30 3.22
C GLY A 133 1.82 16.80 1.91
N GLU A 134 3.08 17.12 1.93
CA GLU A 134 3.85 17.55 0.78
C GLU A 134 5.18 16.80 0.75
N THR A 135 5.73 16.63 -0.44
CA THR A 135 7.08 16.08 -0.58
C THR A 135 8.12 17.08 -0.06
N VAL A 136 9.19 16.56 0.51
CA VAL A 136 10.34 17.36 0.96
C VAL A 136 11.40 17.27 -0.11
N GLU A 137 11.71 18.40 -0.75
CA GLU A 137 12.70 18.46 -1.82
C GLU A 137 14.05 17.91 -1.35
N GLY A 138 14.63 17.03 -2.15
CA GLY A 138 15.94 16.44 -1.90
C GLY A 138 15.97 15.39 -0.79
N LYS A 139 14.84 15.06 -0.17
CA LYS A 139 14.76 14.03 0.87
C LYS A 139 13.96 12.83 0.38
N PHE A 140 14.51 11.64 0.64
CA PHE A 140 13.92 10.38 0.22
C PHE A 140 14.02 9.37 1.35
N TRP A 141 13.06 8.46 1.36
CA TRP A 141 13.23 7.19 2.02
C TRP A 141 13.72 6.17 0.98
N GLU A 142 14.68 5.35 1.34
CA GLU A 142 15.07 4.20 0.54
C GLU A 142 15.54 3.08 1.46
N LEU A 143 15.45 1.85 0.95
CA LEU A 143 15.90 0.68 1.69
C LEU A 143 17.42 0.72 1.85
N THR A 144 17.87 0.54 3.09
CA THR A 144 19.30 0.51 3.45
C THR A 144 19.73 -0.87 3.90
#